data_9a985fbd0c23d5da4ac252e40525e5bc
#
_entry.id   9a985fbd0c23d5da4ac252e40525e5bc
#
_cell.length_a   1.000
_cell.length_b   1.000
_cell.length_c   1.000
_cell.angle_alpha   90.00
_cell.angle_beta   90.00
_cell.angle_gamma   90.00
#
_symmetry.space_group_name_H-M   'P 1'
#
loop_
_entity.id
_entity.type
_entity.pdbx_description
1 polymer ?
#
loop_
_entity_poly.entity_id
_entity_poly.type
_entity_poly.pdbx_seq_one_letter_code
_entity_poly.pdbx_strand_id
1 'polypeptide(L)'
;IEQIEEFMPLLINGSYPKIKQDHSKSNIWRKRNKSDGLIDWRMSADSIHNTVRALSKPYIGAEFIHNDVNYKLWETEIIKNNNKNIEPGKVLKIVDSDLPIIKCGINAIKIIESEPKLEVKKGTYI
;
A
#
# COMPACT_ATOMS: atom_id res chain seq x y z
N ILE A 1 -15.48 10.79 -12.94
CA ILE A 1 -16.06 11.24 -14.22
C ILE A 1 -17.14 12.27 -13.93
N GLU A 2 -18.17 11.99 -13.13
CA GLU A 2 -19.26 12.93 -12.77
C GLU A 2 -18.76 14.30 -12.29
N GLN A 3 -17.81 14.38 -11.39
CA GLN A 3 -17.24 15.66 -10.91
C GLN A 3 -16.62 16.49 -12.03
N ILE A 4 -16.00 15.84 -13.02
CA ILE A 4 -15.42 16.55 -14.16
C ILE A 4 -16.52 17.10 -15.07
N GLU A 5 -17.58 16.32 -15.30
CA GLU A 5 -18.73 16.74 -16.12
C GLU A 5 -19.47 17.94 -15.51
N GLU A 6 -19.59 17.99 -14.18
CA GLU A 6 -20.16 19.14 -13.46
C GLU A 6 -19.25 20.36 -13.47
N PHE A 7 -17.96 20.16 -13.23
CA PHE A 7 -17.00 21.24 -13.01
C PHE A 7 -16.50 21.88 -14.30
N MET A 8 -16.27 21.11 -15.36
CA MET A 8 -15.68 21.63 -16.61
C MET A 8 -16.50 22.73 -17.28
N PRO A 9 -17.84 22.67 -17.39
CA PRO A 9 -18.64 23.77 -17.93
C PRO A 9 -18.48 25.06 -17.13
N LEU A 10 -18.42 24.97 -15.79
CA LEU A 10 -18.23 26.13 -14.93
C LEU A 10 -16.85 26.76 -15.14
N LEU A 11 -15.82 25.93 -15.34
CA LEU A 11 -14.45 26.38 -15.59
C LEU A 11 -14.35 27.10 -16.94
N ILE A 12 -14.94 26.51 -18.00
CA ILE A 12 -14.94 27.08 -19.36
C ILE A 12 -15.65 28.43 -19.38
N ASN A 13 -16.78 28.56 -18.72
CA ASN A 13 -17.59 29.78 -18.68
C ASN A 13 -17.11 30.81 -17.64
N GLY A 14 -16.07 30.50 -16.85
CA GLY A 14 -15.57 31.38 -15.80
C GLY A 14 -16.51 31.60 -14.62
N SER A 15 -17.57 30.76 -14.49
CA SER A 15 -18.62 30.86 -13.46
C SER A 15 -18.38 29.98 -12.24
N TYR A 16 -17.19 29.38 -12.13
CA TYR A 16 -16.83 28.52 -10.98
C TYR A 16 -16.74 29.31 -9.67
N PRO A 17 -17.19 28.73 -8.55
CA PRO A 17 -17.08 29.38 -7.23
C PRO A 17 -15.61 29.47 -6.79
N LYS A 18 -15.18 30.64 -6.35
CA LYS A 18 -13.85 30.85 -5.75
C LYS A 18 -13.99 30.89 -4.24
N ILE A 19 -13.49 29.87 -3.58
CA ILE A 19 -13.45 29.83 -2.11
C ILE A 19 -12.03 30.17 -1.67
N LYS A 20 -11.86 31.25 -0.91
CA LYS A 20 -10.56 31.59 -0.33
C LYS A 20 -10.19 30.55 0.73
N GLN A 21 -9.00 29.97 0.60
CA GLN A 21 -8.50 29.03 1.59
C GLN A 21 -8.30 29.73 2.94
N ASP A 22 -8.81 29.11 3.99
CA ASP A 22 -8.57 29.54 5.38
C ASP A 22 -7.25 28.94 5.88
N HIS A 23 -6.19 29.71 5.82
CA HIS A 23 -4.86 29.29 6.24
C HIS A 23 -4.75 28.96 7.74
N SER A 24 -5.68 29.45 8.58
CA SER A 24 -5.70 29.12 10.00
C SER A 24 -6.04 27.65 10.28
N LYS A 25 -6.71 27.01 9.31
CA LYS A 25 -7.08 25.58 9.36
C LYS A 25 -6.09 24.66 8.63
N SER A 26 -5.04 25.23 8.05
CA SER A 26 -4.02 24.44 7.36
C SER A 26 -3.04 23.81 8.35
N ASN A 27 -2.54 22.63 8.01
CA ASN A 27 -1.40 22.03 8.69
C ASN A 27 -0.31 21.68 7.68
N ILE A 28 0.90 21.54 8.17
CA ILE A 28 2.05 21.14 7.34
C ILE A 28 2.56 19.80 7.85
N TRP A 29 2.54 18.81 6.99
CA TRP A 29 3.10 17.50 7.29
C TRP A 29 4.56 17.46 6.86
N ARG A 30 5.40 16.75 7.63
CA ARG A 30 6.80 16.57 7.27
C ARG A 30 6.94 15.87 5.92
N LYS A 31 8.01 16.16 5.20
CA LYS A 31 8.36 15.44 3.99
C LYS A 31 8.62 13.97 4.34
N ARG A 32 8.00 13.06 3.59
CA ARG A 32 8.23 11.62 3.71
C ARG A 32 9.63 11.26 3.21
N ASN A 33 10.21 10.23 3.80
CA ASN A 33 11.51 9.68 3.41
C ASN A 33 11.42 8.15 3.23
N LYS A 34 12.52 7.50 2.91
CA LYS A 34 12.59 6.07 2.65
C LYS A 34 12.05 5.21 3.82
N SER A 35 12.33 5.61 5.06
CA SER A 35 11.89 4.85 6.24
C SER A 35 10.36 4.83 6.42
N ASP A 36 9.64 5.78 5.83
CA ASP A 36 8.17 5.79 5.86
C ASP A 36 7.53 4.69 4.99
N GLY A 37 8.32 4.08 4.11
CA GLY A 37 7.91 2.97 3.24
C GLY A 37 8.23 1.58 3.80
N LEU A 38 8.84 1.49 4.97
CA LEU A 38 9.14 0.20 5.58
C LEU A 38 7.85 -0.50 6.02
N ILE A 39 7.68 -1.73 5.56
CA ILE A 39 6.54 -2.57 5.90
C ILE A 39 6.84 -3.29 7.22
N ASP A 40 5.91 -3.15 8.16
CA ASP A 40 5.80 -3.98 9.36
C ASP A 40 4.58 -4.89 9.19
N TRP A 41 4.78 -6.19 9.15
CA TRP A 41 3.72 -7.16 8.94
C TRP A 41 2.65 -7.17 10.04
N ARG A 42 2.93 -6.56 11.21
CA ARG A 42 1.96 -6.34 12.28
C ARG A 42 0.91 -5.28 11.94
N MET A 43 1.15 -4.46 10.92
CA MET A 43 0.15 -3.54 10.38
C MET A 43 -1.03 -4.31 9.79
N SER A 44 -2.17 -3.64 9.60
CA SER A 44 -3.30 -4.21 8.87
C SER A 44 -2.96 -4.36 7.37
N ALA A 45 -3.59 -5.32 6.72
CA ALA A 45 -3.46 -5.49 5.27
C ALA A 45 -3.86 -4.22 4.50
N ASP A 46 -4.88 -3.49 4.98
CA ASP A 46 -5.32 -2.23 4.40
C ASP A 46 -4.23 -1.16 4.49
N SER A 47 -3.56 -1.04 5.65
CA SER A 47 -2.47 -0.09 5.84
C SER A 47 -1.28 -0.41 4.94
N ILE A 48 -0.88 -1.69 4.84
CA ILE A 48 0.21 -2.12 3.96
C ILE A 48 -0.16 -1.86 2.49
N HIS A 49 -1.34 -2.27 2.06
CA HIS A 49 -1.82 -2.07 0.69
C HIS A 49 -1.83 -0.57 0.30
N ASN A 50 -2.33 0.28 1.18
CA ASN A 50 -2.35 1.73 0.95
C ASN A 50 -0.93 2.31 0.90
N THR A 51 0.01 1.83 1.73
CA THR A 51 1.42 2.23 1.67
C THR A 51 2.05 1.85 0.34
N VAL A 52 1.83 0.61 -0.13
CA VAL A 52 2.32 0.14 -1.43
C VAL A 52 1.76 1.01 -2.57
N ARG A 53 0.45 1.26 -2.59
CA ARG A 53 -0.18 2.12 -3.60
C ARG A 53 0.37 3.55 -3.59
N ALA A 54 0.55 4.12 -2.41
CA ALA A 54 1.03 5.50 -2.25
C ALA A 54 2.49 5.68 -2.69
N LEU A 55 3.29 4.63 -2.61
CA LEU A 55 4.72 4.65 -2.95
C LEU A 55 5.06 3.92 -4.24
N SER A 56 4.07 3.42 -4.99
CA SER A 56 4.28 2.77 -6.28
C SER A 56 4.90 3.73 -7.32
N LYS A 57 5.42 3.16 -8.39
CA LYS A 57 6.10 3.94 -9.46
C LYS A 57 5.31 5.20 -9.86
N PRO A 58 5.93 6.37 -9.98
CA PRO A 58 7.38 6.65 -10.05
C PRO A 58 8.08 6.90 -8.69
N TYR A 59 7.45 6.60 -7.57
CA TYR A 59 8.05 6.76 -6.25
C TYR A 59 8.98 5.59 -5.89
N ILE A 60 9.56 5.65 -4.68
CA ILE A 60 10.65 4.78 -4.24
C ILE A 60 10.25 3.34 -3.93
N GLY A 61 8.95 3.04 -3.86
CA GLY A 61 8.40 1.74 -3.46
C GLY A 61 8.30 1.57 -1.94
N ALA A 62 7.29 0.84 -1.49
CA ALA A 62 7.26 0.29 -0.14
C ALA A 62 8.24 -0.89 -0.07
N GLU A 63 8.88 -1.12 1.08
CA GLU A 63 9.94 -2.13 1.17
C GLU A 63 9.91 -2.90 2.49
N PHE A 64 10.45 -4.11 2.47
CA PHE A 64 10.76 -4.92 3.65
C PHE A 64 12.06 -5.68 3.44
N ILE A 65 12.66 -6.16 4.54
CA ILE A 65 13.90 -6.94 4.50
C ILE A 65 13.59 -8.37 4.90
N HIS A 66 14.04 -9.32 4.10
CA HIS A 66 13.98 -10.74 4.40
C HIS A 66 15.28 -11.42 3.99
N ASN A 67 15.93 -12.15 4.92
CA ASN A 67 17.24 -12.79 4.72
C ASN A 67 18.30 -11.82 4.14
N ASP A 68 18.42 -10.64 4.72
CA ASP A 68 19.34 -9.56 4.32
C ASP A 68 19.11 -9.02 2.89
N VAL A 69 18.03 -9.41 2.24
CA VAL A 69 17.61 -8.89 0.94
C VAL A 69 16.49 -7.87 1.14
N ASN A 70 16.64 -6.70 0.52
CA ASN A 70 15.61 -5.67 0.50
C ASN A 70 14.67 -5.90 -0.68
N TYR A 71 13.40 -6.11 -0.39
CA TYR A 71 12.33 -6.32 -1.38
C TYR A 71 11.46 -5.07 -1.47
N LYS A 72 11.25 -4.56 -2.65
CA LYS A 72 10.25 -3.53 -2.93
C LYS A 72 8.94 -4.17 -3.33
N LEU A 73 7.85 -3.64 -2.82
CA LEU A 73 6.49 -4.03 -3.20
C LEU A 73 5.90 -2.98 -4.13
N TRP A 74 5.46 -3.44 -5.31
CA TRP A 74 4.88 -2.57 -6.33
C TRP A 74 3.37 -2.76 -6.46
N GLU A 75 2.91 -4.01 -6.27
CA GLU A 75 1.49 -4.33 -6.36
C GLU A 75 1.10 -5.40 -5.34
N THR A 76 -0.05 -5.21 -4.70
CA THR A 76 -0.60 -6.12 -3.68
C THR A 76 -2.11 -6.19 -3.77
N GLU A 77 -2.70 -7.24 -3.19
CA GLU A 77 -4.15 -7.42 -3.05
C GLU A 77 -4.49 -7.81 -1.60
N ILE A 78 -5.56 -7.23 -1.06
CA ILE A 78 -6.04 -7.55 0.29
C ILE A 78 -6.81 -8.86 0.26
N ILE A 79 -6.43 -9.80 1.12
CA ILE A 79 -7.10 -11.09 1.30
C ILE A 79 -7.72 -11.15 2.69
N LYS A 80 -9.04 -11.33 2.77
CA LYS A 80 -9.71 -11.51 4.06
C LYS A 80 -9.19 -12.74 4.79
N ASN A 81 -8.76 -12.55 6.01
CA ASN A 81 -8.27 -13.61 6.88
C ASN A 81 -8.61 -13.31 8.34
N ASN A 82 -9.56 -14.05 8.89
CA ASN A 82 -10.05 -13.85 10.26
C ASN A 82 -9.29 -14.70 11.30
N ASN A 83 -8.27 -15.46 10.89
CA ASN A 83 -7.51 -16.30 11.83
C ASN A 83 -6.60 -15.41 12.69
N LYS A 84 -6.94 -15.29 13.97
CA LYS A 84 -6.20 -14.48 14.95
C LYS A 84 -5.01 -15.23 15.57
N ASN A 85 -4.94 -16.55 15.39
CA ASN A 85 -3.91 -17.41 16.02
C ASN A 85 -2.72 -17.68 15.08
N ILE A 86 -2.54 -16.83 14.07
CA ILE A 86 -1.38 -16.91 13.18
C ILE A 86 -0.60 -15.62 13.31
N GLU A 87 0.69 -15.74 13.59
CA GLU A 87 1.60 -14.62 13.72
C GLU A 87 1.73 -13.86 12.40
N PRO A 88 1.72 -12.50 12.42
CA PRO A 88 2.00 -11.69 11.25
C PRO A 88 3.38 -11.99 10.63
N GLY A 89 3.50 -11.86 9.32
CA GLY A 89 4.70 -12.21 8.55
C GLY A 89 4.72 -13.66 8.06
N LYS A 90 3.82 -14.52 8.52
CA LYS A 90 3.76 -15.91 8.05
C LYS A 90 3.20 -16.02 6.65
N VAL A 91 3.90 -16.75 5.77
CA VAL A 91 3.39 -17.13 4.44
C VAL A 91 2.32 -18.20 4.60
N LEU A 92 1.06 -17.85 4.36
CA LEU A 92 -0.09 -18.72 4.55
C LEU A 92 -0.22 -19.75 3.44
N LYS A 93 -0.02 -19.32 2.21
CA LYS A 93 -0.06 -20.15 1.00
C LYS A 93 0.59 -19.43 -0.18
N ILE A 94 0.89 -20.20 -1.20
CA ILE A 94 1.29 -19.69 -2.51
C ILE A 94 0.13 -19.97 -3.47
N VAL A 95 -0.23 -19.00 -4.28
CA VAL A 95 -1.29 -19.07 -5.30
C VAL A 95 -0.75 -18.66 -6.66
N ASP A 96 -1.49 -18.95 -7.72
CA ASP A 96 -1.16 -18.53 -9.10
C ASP A 96 0.30 -18.86 -9.48
N SER A 97 0.75 -20.08 -9.11
CA SER A 97 2.08 -20.67 -9.29
C SER A 97 3.17 -20.14 -8.36
N ASP A 98 3.18 -18.85 -7.95
CA ASP A 98 4.29 -18.28 -7.17
C ASP A 98 3.94 -17.02 -6.36
N LEU A 99 2.66 -16.61 -6.30
CA LEU A 99 2.26 -15.41 -5.55
C LEU A 99 2.00 -15.74 -4.08
N PRO A 100 2.83 -15.24 -3.15
CA PRO A 100 2.67 -15.51 -1.73
C PRO A 100 1.53 -14.69 -1.11
N ILE A 101 0.78 -15.33 -0.22
CA ILE A 101 -0.17 -14.66 0.68
C ILE A 101 0.43 -14.66 2.07
N ILE A 102 0.64 -13.47 2.61
CA ILE A 102 1.32 -13.23 3.89
C ILE A 102 0.32 -12.72 4.91
N LYS A 103 0.35 -13.29 6.11
CA LYS A 103 -0.46 -12.85 7.26
C LYS A 103 -0.03 -11.47 7.70
N CYS A 104 -1.00 -10.58 7.88
CA CYS A 104 -0.82 -9.26 8.50
C CYS A 104 -1.46 -9.22 9.89
N GLY A 105 -1.28 -8.15 10.63
CA GLY A 105 -1.96 -7.97 11.92
C GLY A 105 -3.46 -8.19 11.83
N ILE A 106 -4.08 -7.57 10.82
CA ILE A 106 -5.47 -7.80 10.43
C ILE A 106 -5.49 -8.22 8.97
N ASN A 107 -6.19 -9.30 8.62
CA ASN A 107 -6.27 -9.85 7.27
C ASN A 107 -4.92 -10.41 6.76
N ALA A 108 -4.74 -10.47 5.45
CA ALA A 108 -3.52 -10.91 4.78
C ALA A 108 -3.33 -10.12 3.47
N ILE A 109 -2.11 -10.15 2.94
CA ILE A 109 -1.74 -9.52 1.68
C ILE A 109 -1.29 -10.61 0.70
N LYS A 110 -1.81 -10.60 -0.53
CA LYS A 110 -1.19 -11.28 -1.66
C LYS A 110 -0.21 -10.31 -2.32
N ILE A 111 1.04 -10.73 -2.48
CA ILE A 111 2.04 -9.98 -3.23
C ILE A 111 1.90 -10.34 -4.70
N ILE A 112 1.62 -9.35 -5.55
CA ILE A 112 1.46 -9.51 -6.99
C ILE A 112 2.77 -9.17 -7.70
N GLU A 113 3.39 -8.03 -7.34
CA GLU A 113 4.65 -7.60 -7.91
C GLU A 113 5.64 -7.19 -6.81
N SER A 114 6.85 -7.75 -6.85
CA SER A 114 7.97 -7.38 -5.98
C SER A 114 9.29 -7.34 -6.74
N GLU A 115 10.25 -6.56 -6.25
CA GLU A 115 11.59 -6.42 -6.81
C GLU A 115 12.66 -6.45 -5.70
N PRO A 116 13.56 -7.47 -5.67
CA PRO A 116 13.52 -8.64 -6.55
C PRO A 116 12.25 -9.49 -6.36
N LYS A 117 12.00 -10.43 -7.26
CA LYS A 117 10.87 -11.37 -7.10
C LYS A 117 11.02 -12.15 -5.81
N LEU A 118 9.96 -12.17 -5.01
CA LEU A 118 9.96 -12.86 -3.72
C LEU A 118 9.70 -14.36 -3.91
N GLU A 119 10.73 -15.16 -3.66
CA GLU A 119 10.64 -16.62 -3.72
C GLU A 119 10.64 -17.18 -2.29
N VAL A 120 9.49 -17.64 -1.85
CA VAL A 120 9.29 -18.17 -0.49
C VAL A 120 8.41 -19.42 -0.51
N LYS A 121 8.46 -20.20 0.57
CA LYS A 121 7.63 -21.38 0.75
C LYS A 121 6.52 -21.13 1.77
N LYS A 122 5.41 -21.87 1.64
CA LYS A 122 4.36 -21.87 2.66
C LYS A 122 4.96 -22.17 4.04
N GLY A 123 4.58 -21.39 5.03
CA GLY A 123 5.03 -21.51 6.42
C GLY A 123 6.29 -20.71 6.76
N THR A 124 7.00 -20.16 5.77
CA THR A 124 8.11 -19.22 6.01
C THR A 124 7.61 -17.97 6.74
N TYR A 125 8.44 -17.40 7.60
CA TYR A 125 8.24 -16.08 8.21
C TYR A 125 9.13 -15.06 7.52
N ILE A 126 8.53 -13.89 7.25
CA ILE A 126 9.19 -12.76 6.58
C ILE A 126 9.37 -11.63 7.59
#